data_d4bad1e8c5085668685f18453d909bab
#
_entry.id   d4bad1e8c5085668685f18453d909bab
#
_cell.length_a   1.000
_cell.length_b   1.000
_cell.length_c   1.000
_cell.angle_alpha   90.00
_cell.angle_beta   90.00
_cell.angle_gamma   90.00
#
_symmetry.space_group_name_H-M   'P 1'
#
loop_
_entity.id
_entity.type
_entity.pdbx_description
1 polymer ?
#
loop_
_entity_poly.entity_id
_entity_poly.type
_entity_poly.pdbx_seq_one_letter_code
_entity_poly.pdbx_strand_id
1 'polypeptide(L)'
;MGGSGDVEHRSDRSPTQRFFSTRVRGRVAVATAVLRIATGLVFVLFSLPKFLAHEYELAEFVRYGLPDSSAIVYLVGALELGAGLMLILGIGTRLAALGLALNMAGAVATAGVQVGGPFHLGVAPALLLSMVYLVWAGSGAAALDRALATRFAPSASRGSSGTS
;
A
#
# COMPACT_ATOMS: atom_id res chain seq x y z
N MET A 1 50.01 -1.59 -23.63
CA MET A 1 49.08 -2.60 -23.13
C MET A 1 48.61 -2.08 -21.76
N GLY A 2 47.52 -1.40 -21.71
CA GLY A 2 46.92 -0.87 -20.50
C GLY A 2 45.43 -1.17 -20.55
N GLY A 3 45.02 -2.19 -19.82
CA GLY A 3 43.61 -2.53 -19.65
C GLY A 3 42.98 -1.57 -18.64
N SER A 4 42.18 -0.64 -19.13
CA SER A 4 41.30 0.16 -18.30
C SER A 4 40.14 -0.73 -17.85
N GLY A 5 40.21 -1.18 -16.60
CA GLY A 5 39.07 -1.83 -15.97
C GLY A 5 37.96 -0.80 -15.75
N ASP A 6 36.92 -0.85 -16.56
CA ASP A 6 35.63 -0.19 -16.30
C ASP A 6 35.04 -0.83 -15.06
N VAL A 7 35.34 -0.23 -13.90
CA VAL A 7 34.63 -0.53 -12.66
C VAL A 7 33.24 0.02 -12.82
N GLU A 8 32.33 -0.86 -13.24
CA GLU A 8 30.90 -0.63 -13.33
C GLU A 8 30.40 -0.17 -11.94
N HIS A 9 30.22 1.14 -11.83
CA HIS A 9 29.71 1.78 -10.62
C HIS A 9 28.22 1.43 -10.50
N ARG A 10 27.96 0.19 -10.09
CA ARG A 10 26.63 -0.26 -9.67
C ARG A 10 26.21 0.60 -8.49
N SER A 11 25.44 1.64 -8.77
CA SER A 11 24.88 2.52 -7.74
C SER A 11 24.08 1.66 -6.75
N ASP A 12 24.69 1.39 -5.62
CA ASP A 12 24.12 0.62 -4.52
C ASP A 12 23.04 1.48 -3.84
N ARG A 13 21.82 1.39 -4.38
CA ARG A 13 20.66 2.05 -3.77
C ARG A 13 20.40 1.39 -2.43
N SER A 14 20.40 2.19 -1.36
CA SER A 14 20.10 1.70 -0.01
C SER A 14 18.78 0.91 0.02
N PRO A 15 18.64 -0.08 0.92
CA PRO A 15 17.41 -0.86 1.07
C PRO A 15 16.15 0.00 1.22
N THR A 16 16.27 1.13 1.92
CA THR A 16 15.20 2.12 2.11
C THR A 16 14.79 2.78 0.78
N GLN A 17 15.73 3.14 -0.08
CA GLN A 17 15.42 3.70 -1.39
C GLN A 17 14.72 2.71 -2.32
N ARG A 18 15.03 1.41 -2.21
CA ARG A 18 14.34 0.35 -2.94
C ARG A 18 12.91 0.16 -2.49
N PHE A 19 12.61 0.36 -1.20
CA PHE A 19 11.28 0.22 -0.64
C PHE A 19 10.32 1.32 -1.13
N PHE A 20 10.80 2.56 -1.26
CA PHE A 20 10.01 3.70 -1.75
C PHE A 20 10.04 3.87 -3.28
N SER A 21 10.79 3.03 -4.02
CA SER A 21 10.84 3.11 -5.47
C SER A 21 9.61 2.49 -6.14
N THR A 22 9.07 3.14 -7.17
CA THR A 22 8.05 2.53 -8.03
C THR A 22 8.71 1.69 -9.12
N ARG A 23 8.14 0.52 -9.40
CA ARG A 23 8.62 -0.40 -10.46
C ARG A 23 7.98 -0.12 -11.83
N VAL A 24 6.93 0.67 -11.86
CA VAL A 24 6.12 0.94 -13.05
C VAL A 24 6.38 2.32 -13.61
N ARG A 25 6.27 2.50 -14.94
CA ARG A 25 6.54 3.74 -15.66
C ARG A 25 5.43 4.04 -16.67
N GLY A 26 5.38 5.29 -17.15
CA GLY A 26 4.44 5.72 -18.19
C GLY A 26 2.98 5.49 -17.82
N ARG A 27 2.17 5.03 -18.78
CA ARG A 27 0.73 4.78 -18.60
C ARG A 27 0.42 3.79 -17.46
N VAL A 28 1.28 2.78 -17.26
CA VAL A 28 1.12 1.80 -16.17
C VAL A 28 1.27 2.47 -14.81
N ALA A 29 2.17 3.45 -14.67
CA ALA A 29 2.30 4.20 -13.42
C ALA A 29 1.06 5.04 -13.10
N VAL A 30 0.40 5.59 -14.12
CA VAL A 30 -0.88 6.32 -13.97
C VAL A 30 -1.99 5.36 -13.58
N ALA A 31 -2.14 4.22 -14.28
CA ALA A 31 -3.13 3.20 -13.94
C ALA A 31 -2.94 2.67 -12.50
N THR A 32 -1.70 2.45 -12.07
CA THR A 32 -1.38 2.06 -10.70
C THR A 32 -1.79 3.13 -9.69
N ALA A 33 -1.59 4.41 -10.00
CA ALA A 33 -2.02 5.51 -9.13
C ALA A 33 -3.56 5.58 -9.03
N VAL A 34 -4.27 5.40 -10.14
CA VAL A 34 -5.75 5.34 -10.16
C VAL A 34 -6.25 4.15 -9.32
N LEU A 35 -5.70 2.96 -9.54
CA LEU A 35 -6.05 1.77 -8.77
C LEU A 35 -5.82 1.99 -7.26
N ARG A 36 -4.67 2.57 -6.90
CA ARG A 36 -4.30 2.88 -5.52
C ARG A 36 -5.32 3.83 -4.86
N ILE A 37 -5.66 4.93 -5.54
CA ILE A 37 -6.61 5.91 -5.01
C ILE A 37 -8.00 5.29 -4.91
N ALA A 38 -8.46 4.58 -5.95
CA ALA A 38 -9.77 3.94 -5.95
C ALA A 38 -9.92 2.91 -4.83
N THR A 39 -8.93 2.02 -4.66
CA THR A 39 -8.94 1.03 -3.58
C THR A 39 -8.81 1.68 -2.21
N GLY A 40 -7.99 2.72 -2.08
CA GLY A 40 -7.88 3.51 -0.85
C GLY A 40 -9.21 4.13 -0.43
N LEU A 41 -9.97 4.70 -1.37
CA LEU A 41 -11.31 5.23 -1.13
C LEU A 41 -12.29 4.14 -0.68
N VAL A 42 -12.25 2.97 -1.31
CA VAL A 42 -13.07 1.82 -0.91
C VAL A 42 -12.79 1.45 0.55
N PHE A 43 -11.53 1.32 0.96
CA PHE A 43 -11.19 0.99 2.34
C PHE A 43 -11.60 2.06 3.34
N VAL A 44 -11.44 3.35 3.01
CA VAL A 44 -11.93 4.45 3.85
C VAL A 44 -13.45 4.36 4.02
N LEU A 45 -14.20 4.14 2.94
CA LEU A 45 -15.66 4.02 3.01
C LEU A 45 -16.09 2.81 3.84
N PHE A 46 -15.43 1.66 3.69
CA PHE A 46 -15.75 0.44 4.45
C PHE A 46 -15.29 0.47 5.91
N SER A 47 -14.37 1.36 6.26
CA SER A 47 -13.98 1.56 7.65
C SER A 47 -15.03 2.34 8.46
N LEU A 48 -15.81 3.23 7.81
CA LEU A 48 -16.74 4.13 8.50
C LEU A 48 -17.79 3.39 9.34
N PRO A 49 -18.49 2.34 8.86
CA PRO A 49 -19.47 1.62 9.67
C PRO A 49 -18.89 1.05 10.97
N LYS A 50 -17.61 0.67 11.01
CA LYS A 50 -16.94 0.13 12.20
C LYS A 50 -16.88 1.15 13.35
N PHE A 51 -17.00 2.44 13.03
CA PHE A 51 -17.05 3.53 14.01
C PHE A 51 -18.45 4.07 14.21
N LEU A 52 -19.27 4.15 13.14
CA LEU A 52 -20.59 4.81 13.16
C LEU A 52 -21.74 3.84 13.50
N ALA A 53 -21.58 2.55 13.17
CA ALA A 53 -22.57 1.49 13.40
C ALA A 53 -21.90 0.28 14.09
N HIS A 54 -21.15 0.56 15.15
CA HIS A 54 -20.25 -0.39 15.80
C HIS A 54 -20.95 -1.69 16.23
N GLU A 55 -22.13 -1.60 16.84
CA GLU A 55 -22.89 -2.77 17.30
C GLU A 55 -23.29 -3.70 16.16
N TYR A 56 -23.65 -3.12 15.00
CA TYR A 56 -23.95 -3.90 13.81
C TYR A 56 -22.70 -4.63 13.29
N GLU A 57 -21.58 -3.93 13.18
CA GLU A 57 -20.30 -4.51 12.72
C GLU A 57 -19.82 -5.60 13.70
N LEU A 58 -19.97 -5.39 14.99
CA LEU A 58 -19.61 -6.39 16.02
C LEU A 58 -20.41 -7.68 15.81
N ALA A 59 -21.73 -7.58 15.62
CA ALA A 59 -22.58 -8.73 15.35
C ALA A 59 -22.17 -9.45 14.03
N GLU A 60 -21.81 -8.70 12.99
CA GLU A 60 -21.32 -9.29 11.73
C GLU A 60 -19.96 -9.99 11.92
N PHE A 61 -19.05 -9.42 12.70
CA PHE A 61 -17.76 -10.07 13.00
C PHE A 61 -17.94 -11.40 13.73
N VAL A 62 -18.88 -11.48 14.67
CA VAL A 62 -19.24 -12.75 15.35
C VAL A 62 -19.81 -13.74 14.33
N ARG A 63 -20.66 -13.32 13.39
CA ARG A 63 -21.16 -14.16 12.29
C ARG A 63 -20.03 -14.69 11.39
N TYR A 64 -18.94 -13.94 11.24
CA TYR A 64 -17.76 -14.36 10.48
C TYR A 64 -16.86 -15.34 11.25
N GLY A 65 -17.26 -15.74 12.46
CA GLY A 65 -16.51 -16.66 13.31
C GLY A 65 -15.38 -15.99 14.09
N LEU A 66 -15.38 -14.66 14.18
CA LEU A 66 -14.42 -13.91 14.99
C LEU A 66 -14.92 -13.78 16.44
N PRO A 67 -14.00 -13.58 17.41
CA PRO A 67 -14.39 -13.35 18.79
C PRO A 67 -15.30 -12.12 18.94
N ASP A 68 -16.23 -12.16 19.90
CA ASP A 68 -17.05 -11.00 20.31
C ASP A 68 -16.15 -9.98 21.02
N SER A 69 -15.57 -9.08 20.26
CA SER A 69 -14.59 -8.12 20.74
C SER A 69 -14.63 -6.80 19.97
N SER A 70 -15.12 -5.76 20.63
CA SER A 70 -15.08 -4.40 20.12
C SER A 70 -13.68 -3.94 19.71
N ALA A 71 -12.65 -4.41 20.42
CA ALA A 71 -11.26 -4.06 20.10
C ALA A 71 -10.85 -4.55 18.71
N ILE A 72 -11.29 -5.75 18.30
CA ILE A 72 -10.99 -6.29 16.96
C ILE A 72 -11.65 -5.43 15.88
N VAL A 73 -12.93 -5.07 16.07
CA VAL A 73 -13.66 -4.23 15.11
C VAL A 73 -12.99 -2.87 14.94
N TYR A 74 -12.62 -2.22 16.05
CA TYR A 74 -11.91 -0.92 16.00
C TYR A 74 -10.51 -1.03 15.41
N LEU A 75 -9.74 -2.09 15.70
CA LEU A 75 -8.42 -2.30 15.13
C LEU A 75 -8.48 -2.49 13.61
N VAL A 76 -9.43 -3.30 13.13
CA VAL A 76 -9.68 -3.47 11.69
C VAL A 76 -10.12 -2.16 11.06
N GLY A 77 -11.06 -1.43 11.69
CA GLY A 77 -11.50 -0.13 11.21
C GLY A 77 -10.36 0.89 11.13
N ALA A 78 -9.51 0.97 12.17
CA ALA A 78 -8.36 1.86 12.19
C ALA A 78 -7.30 1.49 11.14
N LEU A 79 -7.06 0.19 10.93
CA LEU A 79 -6.19 -0.30 9.87
C LEU A 79 -6.72 0.09 8.48
N GLU A 80 -8.00 -0.16 8.21
CA GLU A 80 -8.62 0.17 6.91
C GLU A 80 -8.63 1.66 6.66
N LEU A 81 -9.00 2.48 7.65
CA LEU A 81 -9.01 3.93 7.55
C LEU A 81 -7.60 4.48 7.33
N GLY A 82 -6.66 4.11 8.20
CA GLY A 82 -5.29 4.63 8.16
C GLY A 82 -4.56 4.19 6.89
N ALA A 83 -4.58 2.89 6.58
CA ALA A 83 -3.93 2.38 5.37
C ALA A 83 -4.65 2.87 4.09
N GLY A 84 -5.98 3.00 4.09
CA GLY A 84 -6.73 3.60 2.99
C GLY A 84 -6.31 5.05 2.71
N LEU A 85 -6.18 5.88 3.74
CA LEU A 85 -5.66 7.25 3.63
C LEU A 85 -4.21 7.27 3.12
N MET A 86 -3.35 6.38 3.63
CA MET A 86 -1.97 6.24 3.14
C MET A 86 -1.94 5.89 1.65
N LEU A 87 -2.84 5.01 1.18
CA LEU A 87 -2.98 4.69 -0.24
C LEU A 87 -3.40 5.92 -1.04
N ILE A 88 -4.42 6.67 -0.61
CA ILE A 88 -4.88 7.88 -1.32
C ILE A 88 -3.74 8.88 -1.46
N LEU A 89 -3.03 9.17 -0.38
CA LEU A 89 -1.93 10.13 -0.37
C LEU A 89 -0.66 9.61 -1.06
N GLY A 90 -0.51 8.29 -1.18
CA GLY A 90 0.69 7.65 -1.71
C GLY A 90 1.88 7.73 -0.76
N ILE A 91 1.63 7.55 0.52
CA ILE A 91 2.64 7.51 1.58
C ILE A 91 2.77 6.06 2.04
N GLY A 92 4.00 5.50 1.99
CA GLY A 92 4.23 4.13 2.44
C GLY A 92 3.35 3.09 1.74
N THR A 93 3.03 3.28 0.46
CA THR A 93 2.05 2.48 -0.30
C THR A 93 2.22 0.97 -0.11
N ARG A 94 3.45 0.47 -0.09
CA ARG A 94 3.70 -0.97 0.05
C ARG A 94 3.32 -1.50 1.42
N LEU A 95 3.60 -0.73 2.47
CA LEU A 95 3.27 -1.10 3.85
C LEU A 95 1.75 -1.08 4.06
N ALA A 96 1.09 0.00 3.61
CA ALA A 96 -0.36 0.12 3.65
C ALA A 96 -1.04 -1.03 2.87
N ALA A 97 -0.58 -1.30 1.64
CA ALA A 97 -1.09 -2.39 0.82
C ALA A 97 -0.86 -3.76 1.45
N LEU A 98 0.28 -3.99 2.11
CA LEU A 98 0.55 -5.26 2.82
C LEU A 98 -0.43 -5.45 3.98
N GLY A 99 -0.63 -4.44 4.81
CA GLY A 99 -1.59 -4.51 5.92
C GLY A 99 -3.02 -4.81 5.44
N LEU A 100 -3.45 -4.12 4.37
CA LEU A 100 -4.76 -4.35 3.77
C LEU A 100 -4.88 -5.70 3.04
N ALA A 101 -3.79 -6.21 2.45
CA ALA A 101 -3.77 -7.56 1.87
C ALA A 101 -3.99 -8.62 2.94
N LEU A 102 -3.31 -8.52 4.09
CA LEU A 102 -3.49 -9.42 5.22
C LEU A 102 -4.92 -9.34 5.78
N ASN A 103 -5.48 -8.12 5.89
CA ASN A 103 -6.87 -7.91 6.29
C ASN A 103 -7.86 -8.60 5.33
N MET A 104 -7.70 -8.42 4.02
CA MET A 104 -8.56 -9.07 3.03
C MET A 104 -8.38 -10.59 2.97
N ALA A 105 -7.17 -11.10 3.16
CA ALA A 105 -6.93 -12.53 3.28
C ALA A 105 -7.67 -13.10 4.50
N GLY A 106 -7.64 -12.39 5.64
CA GLY A 106 -8.43 -12.73 6.82
C GLY A 106 -9.94 -12.73 6.54
N ALA A 107 -10.46 -11.68 5.89
CA ALA A 107 -11.88 -11.59 5.54
C ALA A 107 -12.35 -12.72 4.61
N VAL A 108 -11.53 -13.11 3.62
CA VAL A 108 -11.83 -14.26 2.74
C VAL A 108 -11.81 -15.57 3.54
N ALA A 109 -10.84 -15.75 4.42
CA ALA A 109 -10.69 -16.98 5.21
C ALA A 109 -11.76 -17.14 6.30
N THR A 110 -12.32 -16.06 6.81
CA THR A 110 -13.36 -16.05 7.85
C THR A 110 -14.75 -15.84 7.24
N ALA A 111 -15.11 -14.62 6.91
CA ALA A 111 -16.43 -14.27 6.37
C ALA A 111 -16.72 -14.96 5.03
N GLY A 112 -15.71 -15.15 4.17
CA GLY A 112 -15.87 -15.86 2.90
C GLY A 112 -16.30 -17.32 3.10
N VAL A 113 -15.76 -17.99 4.11
CA VAL A 113 -16.06 -19.38 4.44
C VAL A 113 -17.38 -19.51 5.23
N GLN A 114 -17.61 -18.63 6.21
CA GLN A 114 -18.74 -18.72 7.13
C GLN A 114 -20.05 -18.20 6.52
N VAL A 115 -19.98 -17.11 5.76
CA VAL A 115 -21.16 -16.40 5.25
C VAL A 115 -21.20 -16.42 3.72
N GLY A 116 -20.03 -16.37 3.06
CA GLY A 116 -19.94 -16.30 1.60
C GLY A 116 -20.49 -14.98 1.05
N GLY A 117 -21.19 -15.09 -0.08
CA GLY A 117 -21.83 -13.94 -0.73
C GLY A 117 -20.92 -13.14 -1.66
N PRO A 118 -21.52 -12.25 -2.49
CA PRO A 118 -20.79 -11.55 -3.56
C PRO A 118 -19.66 -10.65 -3.05
N PHE A 119 -19.80 -10.10 -1.85
CA PHE A 119 -18.76 -9.25 -1.27
C PHE A 119 -17.52 -10.06 -0.88
N HIS A 120 -17.69 -11.12 -0.07
CA HIS A 120 -16.55 -11.87 0.48
C HIS A 120 -15.92 -12.83 -0.53
N LEU A 121 -16.68 -13.31 -1.52
CA LEU A 121 -16.19 -14.21 -2.57
C LEU A 121 -15.86 -13.49 -3.88
N GLY A 122 -16.22 -12.21 -4.04
CA GLY A 122 -15.96 -11.41 -5.23
C GLY A 122 -15.10 -10.17 -4.92
N VAL A 123 -15.64 -9.23 -4.15
CA VAL A 123 -14.99 -7.94 -3.90
C VAL A 123 -13.72 -8.10 -3.04
N ALA A 124 -13.79 -8.87 -1.95
CA ALA A 124 -12.64 -9.05 -1.06
C ALA A 124 -11.44 -9.73 -1.74
N PRO A 125 -11.60 -10.82 -2.55
CA PRO A 125 -10.50 -11.36 -3.36
C PRO A 125 -9.96 -10.38 -4.40
N ALA A 126 -10.82 -9.57 -5.04
CA ALA A 126 -10.39 -8.56 -6.01
C ALA A 126 -9.56 -7.46 -5.34
N LEU A 127 -9.97 -7.00 -4.14
CA LEU A 127 -9.19 -6.07 -3.33
C LEU A 127 -7.87 -6.70 -2.88
N LEU A 128 -7.87 -7.96 -2.45
CA LEU A 128 -6.66 -8.69 -2.08
C LEU A 128 -5.66 -8.71 -3.24
N LEU A 129 -6.09 -9.09 -4.45
CA LEU A 129 -5.22 -9.09 -5.63
C LEU A 129 -4.69 -7.69 -5.96
N SER A 130 -5.54 -6.67 -5.82
CA SER A 130 -5.15 -5.27 -5.99
C SER A 130 -4.08 -4.86 -4.99
N MET A 131 -4.20 -5.26 -3.73
CA MET A 131 -3.21 -4.98 -2.69
C MET A 131 -1.90 -5.72 -2.94
N VAL A 132 -1.93 -7.00 -3.32
CA VAL A 132 -0.74 -7.77 -3.72
C VAL A 132 -0.02 -7.09 -4.89
N TYR A 133 -0.77 -6.63 -5.90
CA TYR A 133 -0.21 -5.87 -7.00
C TYR A 133 0.46 -4.57 -6.53
N LEU A 134 -0.17 -3.79 -5.63
CA LEU A 134 0.39 -2.54 -5.10
C LEU A 134 1.63 -2.76 -4.23
N VAL A 135 1.72 -3.87 -3.49
CA VAL A 135 2.94 -4.28 -2.78
C VAL A 135 4.08 -4.46 -3.78
N TRP A 136 3.81 -5.10 -4.92
CA TRP A 136 4.81 -5.32 -5.96
C TRP A 136 5.16 -4.05 -6.74
N ALA A 137 4.16 -3.32 -7.25
CA ALA A 137 4.32 -2.16 -8.13
C ALA A 137 4.86 -0.92 -7.39
N GLY A 138 4.44 -0.72 -6.15
CA GLY A 138 4.69 0.48 -5.36
C GLY A 138 3.69 1.60 -5.65
N SER A 139 4.09 2.83 -5.35
CA SER A 139 3.19 4.00 -5.34
C SER A 139 2.66 4.47 -6.70
N GLY A 140 3.26 4.03 -7.81
CA GLY A 140 2.88 4.50 -9.14
C GLY A 140 3.23 5.97 -9.39
N ALA A 141 2.41 6.69 -10.17
CA ALA A 141 2.54 8.12 -10.40
C ALA A 141 1.93 8.93 -9.23
N ALA A 142 2.28 10.22 -9.15
CA ALA A 142 1.67 11.19 -8.21
C ALA A 142 1.60 10.71 -6.75
N ALA A 143 2.72 10.27 -6.20
CA ALA A 143 2.84 9.85 -4.80
C ALA A 143 3.66 10.85 -4.00
N LEU A 144 3.24 11.13 -2.78
CA LEU A 144 4.02 11.94 -1.82
C LEU A 144 5.38 11.32 -1.51
N ASP A 145 5.49 9.99 -1.54
CA ASP A 145 6.77 9.27 -1.40
C ASP A 145 7.84 9.78 -2.37
N ARG A 146 7.44 10.14 -3.62
CA ARG A 146 8.38 10.69 -4.60
C ARG A 146 8.81 12.12 -4.27
N ALA A 147 7.87 12.95 -3.84
CA ALA A 147 8.18 14.33 -3.45
C ALA A 147 9.10 14.39 -2.23
N LEU A 148 8.94 13.48 -1.29
CA LEU A 148 9.81 13.34 -0.13
C LEU A 148 11.20 12.82 -0.54
N ALA A 149 11.26 11.79 -1.40
CA ALA A 149 12.54 11.23 -1.87
C ALA A 149 13.41 12.26 -2.61
N THR A 150 12.81 13.19 -3.36
CA THR A 150 13.54 14.25 -4.06
C THR A 150 14.02 15.35 -3.12
N ARG A 151 13.31 15.62 -2.02
CA ARG A 151 13.73 16.64 -1.02
C ARG A 151 14.88 16.17 -0.13
N PHE A 152 14.99 14.86 0.11
CA PHE A 152 16.04 14.27 0.94
C PHE A 152 17.20 13.67 0.14
N ALA A 153 17.25 13.87 -1.18
CA ALA A 153 18.43 13.54 -1.98
C ALA A 153 19.56 14.48 -1.57
N PRO A 154 20.75 13.99 -1.12
CA PRO A 154 21.89 14.85 -0.83
C PRO A 154 22.23 15.66 -2.09
N SER A 155 22.37 16.97 -1.95
CA SER A 155 22.89 17.81 -3.01
C SER A 155 24.29 17.28 -3.37
N ALA A 156 24.41 16.63 -4.54
CA ALA A 156 25.72 16.30 -5.07
C ALA A 156 26.49 17.64 -5.14
N SER A 157 27.47 17.79 -4.27
CA SER A 157 28.38 18.96 -4.26
C SER A 157 28.90 19.10 -5.67
N ARG A 158 28.55 20.20 -6.34
CA ARG A 158 29.23 20.65 -7.55
C ARG A 158 30.67 20.91 -7.15
N GLY A 159 31.52 19.88 -7.32
CA GLY A 159 32.95 20.03 -7.24
C GLY A 159 33.37 21.07 -8.26
N SER A 160 33.85 22.18 -7.76
CA SER A 160 34.47 23.25 -8.53
C SER A 160 35.62 22.69 -9.37
N SER A 161 35.45 22.61 -10.67
CA SER A 161 36.57 22.57 -11.61
C SER A 161 37.23 23.94 -11.60
N GLY A 162 38.18 24.14 -10.67
CA GLY A 162 39.12 25.23 -10.73
C GLY A 162 40.17 24.92 -11.80
N THR A 163 40.07 25.64 -12.88
CA THR A 163 41.12 25.78 -13.89
C THR A 163 42.30 26.55 -13.30
N SER A 164 43.46 26.02 -13.48
CA SER A 164 44.74 26.78 -13.52
C SER A 164 45.65 26.13 -14.54
#